data_346bdad4578133013be545fe41000c05
#
_entry.id   346bdad4578133013be545fe41000c05
#
_cell.length_a   1.000
_cell.length_b   1.000
_cell.length_c   1.000
_cell.angle_alpha   90.00
_cell.angle_beta   90.00
_cell.angle_gamma   90.00
#
_symmetry.space_group_name_H-M   'P 1'
#
loop_
_entity.id
_entity.type
_entity.pdbx_description
1 polymer ?
#
loop_
_entity_poly.entity_id
_entity_poly.type
_entity_poly.pdbx_seq_one_letter_code
_entity_poly.pdbx_strand_id
1 'polypeptide(L)'
;MEGIKTQATLWVLVMTVTLAVAGFSLPSPVLAPLMLDPAQGMLSPEASDWSRKVWLGVIMGLYPLFQLLGAPWLGKLSDRYGRKPILTLCLIGVLAGYALMALGIAWRSLPLLLLSRVLEGFFNGDIAIVQAMAADMSTPKTKARNFARINIGMNLGWVLGPMIGGYAAVISGDYSLAAWLAVAMTAVNLLLILWLIPNRPPVAAEQTLAPLSTWQLLQQPRLLPYFVLTLLSYGAVQLYFTYFNVWLVERLAWDPVQLAQAAVLVSVPMMLGSWIGEQLARHWRGSSLGIVGHLVMAAGMLMFVLPSQWWGLALTFIPAGIGMSIGELATSVAVSNRSHPQQQGQAMGLYRGLAVGSEILAVVVGSVALLAGTEWPFYLATLCGVLCALGFYGLRRGADRREQAGAQVEPG
;
A
#
# COMPACT_ATOMS: atom_id res chain seq x y z
N MET A 1 -11.58 29.51 -19.59
CA MET A 1 -12.43 29.07 -18.47
C MET A 1 -12.41 27.56 -18.23
N GLU A 2 -12.42 26.71 -19.27
CA GLU A 2 -12.35 25.23 -19.11
C GLU A 2 -11.07 24.73 -18.45
N GLY A 3 -9.92 25.29 -18.80
CA GLY A 3 -8.64 24.90 -18.20
C GLY A 3 -8.55 25.17 -16.68
N ILE A 4 -9.16 26.28 -16.21
CA ILE A 4 -9.20 26.64 -14.77
C ILE A 4 -10.10 25.65 -14.02
N LYS A 5 -11.26 25.29 -14.58
CA LYS A 5 -12.18 24.29 -13.98
C LYS A 5 -11.51 22.91 -13.89
N THR A 6 -10.78 22.50 -14.92
CA THR A 6 -10.05 21.22 -14.94
C THR A 6 -8.96 21.19 -13.87
N GLN A 7 -8.23 22.29 -13.69
CA GLN A 7 -7.17 22.37 -12.69
C GLN A 7 -7.74 22.38 -11.25
N ALA A 8 -8.84 23.08 -11.02
CA ALA A 8 -9.53 23.07 -9.71
C ALA A 8 -10.05 21.65 -9.37
N THR A 9 -10.68 20.96 -10.32
CA THR A 9 -11.11 19.57 -10.12
C THR A 9 -9.95 18.66 -9.79
N LEU A 10 -8.79 18.82 -10.44
CA LEU A 10 -7.60 18.02 -10.13
C LEU A 10 -7.13 18.21 -8.69
N TRP A 11 -7.13 19.45 -8.18
CA TRP A 11 -6.76 19.70 -6.79
C TRP A 11 -7.76 19.10 -5.80
N VAL A 12 -9.06 19.08 -6.14
CA VAL A 12 -10.06 18.36 -5.35
C VAL A 12 -9.76 16.86 -5.34
N LEU A 13 -9.37 16.26 -6.47
CA LEU A 13 -8.97 14.85 -6.53
C LEU A 13 -7.71 14.57 -5.68
N VAL A 14 -6.72 15.47 -5.68
CA VAL A 14 -5.54 15.37 -4.81
C VAL A 14 -5.94 15.40 -3.34
N MET A 15 -6.80 16.36 -2.95
CA MET A 15 -7.34 16.43 -1.57
C MET A 15 -8.13 15.16 -1.22
N THR A 16 -8.96 14.67 -2.14
CA THR A 16 -9.74 13.42 -1.97
C THR A 16 -8.83 12.25 -1.63
N VAL A 17 -7.76 12.05 -2.41
CA VAL A 17 -6.80 10.96 -2.15
C VAL A 17 -6.05 11.18 -0.84
N THR A 18 -5.64 12.41 -0.54
CA THR A 18 -4.99 12.73 0.73
C THR A 18 -5.87 12.36 1.92
N LEU A 19 -7.15 12.78 1.89
CA LEU A 19 -8.12 12.48 2.96
C LEU A 19 -8.47 10.99 3.03
N ALA A 20 -8.59 10.30 1.88
CA ALA A 20 -8.87 8.87 1.83
C ALA A 20 -7.73 8.05 2.45
N VAL A 21 -6.49 8.32 2.05
CA VAL A 21 -5.31 7.63 2.57
C VAL A 21 -5.06 8.01 4.04
N ALA A 22 -5.23 9.26 4.41
CA ALA A 22 -5.11 9.69 5.81
C ALA A 22 -6.18 9.00 6.68
N GLY A 23 -7.45 8.94 6.24
CA GLY A 23 -8.53 8.25 6.95
C GLY A 23 -8.24 6.76 7.14
N PHE A 24 -7.72 6.09 6.10
CA PHE A 24 -7.32 4.69 6.16
C PHE A 24 -6.17 4.43 7.14
N SER A 25 -5.14 5.27 7.10
CA SER A 25 -3.92 5.07 7.90
C SER A 25 -4.05 5.59 9.34
N LEU A 26 -5.05 6.41 9.63
CA LEU A 26 -5.29 7.06 10.93
C LEU A 26 -5.49 6.05 12.09
N PRO A 27 -6.23 4.94 11.96
CA PRO A 27 -6.34 3.94 13.01
C PRO A 27 -5.12 3.02 13.14
N SER A 28 -4.18 3.04 12.20
CA SER A 28 -3.03 2.13 12.15
C SER A 28 -2.22 2.04 13.45
N PRO A 29 -1.83 3.15 14.13
CA PRO A 29 -1.06 3.08 15.36
C PRO A 29 -1.88 2.59 16.57
N VAL A 30 -3.22 2.52 16.44
CA VAL A 30 -4.13 2.15 17.53
C VAL A 30 -4.44 0.65 17.52
N LEU A 31 -4.49 0.00 16.36
CA LEU A 31 -4.97 -1.39 16.24
C LEU A 31 -4.11 -2.40 16.99
N ALA A 32 -2.78 -2.27 16.95
CA ALA A 32 -1.90 -3.19 17.64
C ALA A 32 -2.02 -3.06 19.19
N PRO A 33 -1.90 -1.86 19.79
CA PRO A 33 -2.15 -1.69 21.23
C PRO A 33 -3.55 -2.12 21.67
N LEU A 34 -4.58 -1.81 20.85
CA LEU A 34 -5.97 -2.17 21.13
C LEU A 34 -6.16 -3.68 21.33
N MET A 35 -5.47 -4.50 20.53
CA MET A 35 -5.64 -5.96 20.55
C MET A 35 -4.66 -6.66 21.50
N LEU A 36 -3.45 -6.13 21.65
CA LEU A 36 -2.40 -6.78 22.43
C LEU A 36 -2.45 -6.42 23.92
N ASP A 37 -2.87 -5.18 24.25
CA ASP A 37 -2.97 -4.74 25.64
C ASP A 37 -4.26 -5.23 26.30
N PRO A 38 -4.18 -6.11 27.35
CA PRO A 38 -5.35 -6.56 28.11
C PRO A 38 -6.17 -5.43 28.72
N ALA A 39 -5.53 -4.29 29.07
CA ALA A 39 -6.21 -3.16 29.70
C ALA A 39 -7.23 -2.48 28.76
N GLN A 40 -7.07 -2.61 27.44
CA GLN A 40 -8.02 -2.06 26.47
C GLN A 40 -9.35 -2.82 26.43
N GLY A 41 -9.40 -4.05 26.95
CA GLY A 41 -10.63 -4.81 27.13
C GLY A 41 -11.35 -5.24 25.85
N MET A 42 -10.65 -5.25 24.70
CA MET A 42 -11.22 -5.71 23.42
C MET A 42 -11.43 -7.24 23.43
N LEU A 43 -10.56 -7.97 24.09
CA LEU A 43 -10.67 -9.39 24.35
C LEU A 43 -10.74 -9.63 25.86
N SER A 44 -11.23 -10.81 26.27
CA SER A 44 -11.22 -11.19 27.69
C SER A 44 -9.82 -10.99 28.30
N PRO A 45 -9.70 -10.50 29.54
CA PRO A 45 -8.40 -10.39 30.23
C PRO A 45 -7.64 -11.73 30.29
N GLU A 46 -8.36 -12.84 30.34
CA GLU A 46 -7.82 -14.22 30.38
C GLU A 46 -7.43 -14.74 28.99
N ALA A 47 -7.68 -13.96 27.90
CA ALA A 47 -7.30 -14.37 26.57
C ALA A 47 -5.77 -14.53 26.47
N SER A 48 -5.34 -15.69 25.96
CA SER A 48 -3.90 -15.96 25.76
C SER A 48 -3.29 -15.02 24.73
N ASP A 49 -1.98 -14.81 24.84
CA ASP A 49 -1.20 -14.03 23.84
C ASP A 49 -1.38 -14.57 22.42
N TRP A 50 -1.47 -15.90 22.29
CA TRP A 50 -1.77 -16.56 21.04
C TRP A 50 -3.11 -16.08 20.46
N SER A 51 -4.18 -16.08 21.27
CA SER A 51 -5.51 -15.63 20.85
C SER A 51 -5.50 -14.16 20.43
N ARG A 52 -4.80 -13.28 21.15
CA ARG A 52 -4.66 -11.85 20.83
C ARG A 52 -3.97 -11.65 19.47
N LYS A 53 -2.89 -12.36 19.21
CA LYS A 53 -2.14 -12.31 17.96
C LYS A 53 -2.96 -12.84 16.77
N VAL A 54 -3.73 -13.91 16.97
CA VAL A 54 -4.62 -14.46 15.93
C VAL A 54 -5.71 -13.47 15.57
N TRP A 55 -6.40 -12.90 16.58
CA TRP A 55 -7.43 -11.91 16.30
C TRP A 55 -6.89 -10.63 15.67
N LEU A 56 -5.71 -10.17 16.07
CA LEU A 56 -5.03 -9.06 15.40
C LEU A 56 -4.77 -9.39 13.94
N GLY A 57 -4.27 -10.59 13.64
CA GLY A 57 -4.06 -11.06 12.27
C GLY A 57 -5.35 -11.09 11.45
N VAL A 58 -6.46 -11.57 12.05
CA VAL A 58 -7.78 -11.57 11.39
C VAL A 58 -8.24 -10.15 11.07
N ILE A 59 -8.16 -9.22 12.04
CA ILE A 59 -8.54 -7.81 11.84
C ILE A 59 -7.70 -7.16 10.74
N MET A 60 -6.39 -7.39 10.71
CA MET A 60 -5.49 -6.87 9.70
C MET A 60 -5.75 -7.49 8.32
N GLY A 61 -6.10 -8.78 8.26
CA GLY A 61 -6.30 -9.52 7.00
C GLY A 61 -7.66 -9.30 6.34
N LEU A 62 -8.71 -9.01 7.11
CA LEU A 62 -10.05 -8.81 6.54
C LEU A 62 -10.09 -7.62 5.56
N TYR A 63 -9.43 -6.53 5.88
CA TYR A 63 -9.42 -5.35 5.03
C TYR A 63 -8.85 -5.65 3.62
N PRO A 64 -7.60 -6.10 3.43
CA PRO A 64 -7.06 -6.36 2.10
C PRO A 64 -7.78 -7.49 1.38
N LEU A 65 -8.33 -8.48 2.12
CA LEU A 65 -9.14 -9.55 1.54
C LEU A 65 -10.40 -8.99 0.86
N PHE A 66 -11.15 -8.13 1.56
CA PHE A 66 -12.36 -7.54 1.00
C PHE A 66 -12.06 -6.45 -0.03
N GLN A 67 -10.91 -5.76 0.05
CA GLN A 67 -10.43 -4.86 -0.98
C GLN A 67 -10.17 -5.58 -2.30
N LEU A 68 -9.56 -6.77 -2.25
CA LEU A 68 -9.32 -7.59 -3.44
C LEU A 68 -10.62 -7.97 -4.15
N LEU A 69 -11.71 -8.17 -3.40
CA LEU A 69 -13.03 -8.49 -3.95
C LEU A 69 -13.77 -7.24 -4.43
N GLY A 70 -13.76 -6.19 -3.63
CA GLY A 70 -14.54 -4.97 -3.86
C GLY A 70 -13.96 -4.05 -4.94
N ALA A 71 -12.66 -3.79 -4.93
CA ALA A 71 -12.06 -2.80 -5.81
C ALA A 71 -12.24 -3.10 -7.32
N PRO A 72 -12.08 -4.34 -7.83
CA PRO A 72 -12.33 -4.66 -9.24
C PRO A 72 -13.82 -4.51 -9.61
N TRP A 73 -14.72 -4.87 -8.70
CA TRP A 73 -16.17 -4.75 -8.91
C TRP A 73 -16.60 -3.30 -8.97
N LEU A 74 -16.16 -2.48 -8.01
CA LEU A 74 -16.42 -1.03 -7.97
C LEU A 74 -15.79 -0.31 -9.16
N GLY A 75 -14.61 -0.72 -9.59
CA GLY A 75 -13.96 -0.22 -10.81
C GLY A 75 -14.83 -0.42 -12.05
N LYS A 76 -15.29 -1.65 -12.30
CA LYS A 76 -16.20 -1.95 -13.41
C LYS A 76 -17.53 -1.17 -13.31
N LEU A 77 -18.05 -1.04 -12.10
CA LEU A 77 -19.29 -0.29 -11.86
C LEU A 77 -19.09 1.20 -12.21
N SER A 78 -17.90 1.75 -11.87
CA SER A 78 -17.57 3.15 -12.17
C SER A 78 -17.40 3.42 -13.68
N ASP A 79 -16.96 2.43 -14.45
CA ASP A 79 -16.90 2.52 -15.91
C ASP A 79 -18.31 2.54 -16.52
N ARG A 80 -19.26 1.81 -15.92
CA ARG A 80 -20.63 1.68 -16.43
C ARG A 80 -21.56 2.82 -16.01
N TYR A 81 -21.52 3.20 -14.74
CA TYR A 81 -22.47 4.17 -14.15
C TYR A 81 -21.87 5.57 -13.98
N GLY A 82 -20.59 5.73 -14.30
CA GLY A 82 -19.86 6.98 -14.14
C GLY A 82 -19.00 7.01 -12.87
N ARG A 83 -17.93 7.78 -12.92
CA ARG A 83 -16.92 7.84 -11.86
C ARG A 83 -17.47 8.41 -10.55
N LYS A 84 -18.15 9.57 -10.62
CA LYS A 84 -18.64 10.29 -9.42
C LYS A 84 -19.67 9.49 -8.61
N PRO A 85 -20.72 8.87 -9.18
CA PRO A 85 -21.68 8.09 -8.40
C PRO A 85 -21.04 6.94 -7.63
N ILE A 86 -20.10 6.23 -8.25
CA ILE A 86 -19.44 5.08 -7.62
C ILE A 86 -18.41 5.53 -6.59
N LEU A 87 -17.67 6.62 -6.85
CA LEU A 87 -16.81 7.24 -5.84
C LEU A 87 -17.61 7.66 -4.59
N THR A 88 -18.80 8.24 -4.79
CA THR A 88 -19.71 8.58 -3.71
C THR A 88 -20.15 7.35 -2.93
N LEU A 89 -20.52 6.27 -3.62
CA LEU A 89 -20.86 4.97 -3.00
C LEU A 89 -19.68 4.40 -2.17
N CYS A 90 -18.46 4.45 -2.71
CA CYS A 90 -17.26 4.05 -1.99
C CYS A 90 -17.10 4.84 -0.70
N LEU A 91 -17.16 6.16 -0.75
CA LEU A 91 -17.00 7.02 0.42
C LEU A 91 -18.11 6.81 1.47
N ILE A 92 -19.36 6.54 1.06
CA ILE A 92 -20.44 6.19 2.00
C ILE A 92 -20.15 4.86 2.69
N GLY A 93 -19.71 3.84 1.94
CA GLY A 93 -19.37 2.54 2.49
C GLY A 93 -18.19 2.59 3.47
N VAL A 94 -17.12 3.32 3.11
CA VAL A 94 -15.94 3.54 3.96
C VAL A 94 -16.32 4.34 5.22
N LEU A 95 -17.15 5.39 5.08
CA LEU A 95 -17.66 6.17 6.21
C LEU A 95 -18.44 5.29 7.20
N ALA A 96 -19.31 4.42 6.71
CA ALA A 96 -20.03 3.46 7.53
C ALA A 96 -19.06 2.48 8.21
N GLY A 97 -18.03 2.02 7.50
CA GLY A 97 -16.96 1.19 8.06
C GLY A 97 -16.24 1.87 9.22
N TYR A 98 -15.77 3.11 9.05
CA TYR A 98 -15.11 3.84 10.15
C TYR A 98 -16.04 4.14 11.31
N ALA A 99 -17.32 4.41 11.06
CA ALA A 99 -18.30 4.57 12.14
C ALA A 99 -18.47 3.28 12.95
N LEU A 100 -18.55 2.12 12.28
CA LEU A 100 -18.57 0.82 12.95
C LEU A 100 -17.28 0.53 13.69
N MET A 101 -16.12 0.93 13.16
CA MET A 101 -14.84 0.82 13.87
C MET A 101 -14.87 1.64 15.16
N ALA A 102 -15.26 2.91 15.08
CA ALA A 102 -15.34 3.80 16.22
C ALA A 102 -16.28 3.23 17.32
N LEU A 103 -17.47 2.78 16.92
CA LEU A 103 -18.42 2.13 17.82
C LEU A 103 -17.88 0.80 18.37
N GLY A 104 -17.22 -0.01 17.55
CA GLY A 104 -16.60 -1.27 17.94
C GLY A 104 -15.53 -1.08 19.01
N ILE A 105 -14.71 -0.03 18.87
CA ILE A 105 -13.69 0.32 19.87
C ILE A 105 -14.37 0.86 21.14
N ALA A 106 -15.29 1.82 21.02
CA ALA A 106 -15.97 2.45 22.17
C ALA A 106 -16.76 1.45 22.99
N TRP A 107 -17.44 0.48 22.35
CA TRP A 107 -18.24 -0.55 23.02
C TRP A 107 -17.47 -1.84 23.27
N ARG A 108 -16.17 -1.88 22.96
CA ARG A 108 -15.31 -3.07 23.10
C ARG A 108 -15.91 -4.30 22.40
N SER A 109 -16.48 -4.08 21.22
CA SER A 109 -17.18 -5.10 20.44
C SER A 109 -16.33 -5.60 19.27
N LEU A 110 -15.73 -6.78 19.44
CA LEU A 110 -14.96 -7.44 18.38
C LEU A 110 -15.80 -7.68 17.11
N PRO A 111 -17.08 -8.13 17.15
CA PRO A 111 -17.88 -8.28 15.92
C PRO A 111 -18.06 -6.99 15.13
N LEU A 112 -18.27 -5.84 15.78
CA LEU A 112 -18.38 -4.55 15.11
C LEU A 112 -17.05 -4.15 14.47
N LEU A 113 -15.93 -4.40 15.15
CA LEU A 113 -14.61 -4.12 14.62
C LEU A 113 -14.30 -5.00 13.40
N LEU A 114 -14.68 -6.29 13.42
CA LEU A 114 -14.52 -7.18 12.25
C LEU A 114 -15.39 -6.71 11.07
N LEU A 115 -16.66 -6.36 11.33
CA LEU A 115 -17.58 -5.87 10.28
C LEU A 115 -17.07 -4.55 9.68
N SER A 116 -16.47 -3.68 10.48
CA SER A 116 -15.87 -2.44 9.99
C SER A 116 -14.79 -2.73 8.94
N ARG A 117 -13.89 -3.69 9.22
CA ARG A 117 -12.80 -4.06 8.30
C ARG A 117 -13.31 -4.65 6.99
N VAL A 118 -14.42 -5.40 7.05
CA VAL A 118 -15.12 -5.93 5.85
C VAL A 118 -15.65 -4.79 4.98
N LEU A 119 -16.38 -3.84 5.58
CA LEU A 119 -16.95 -2.72 4.83
C LEU A 119 -15.87 -1.79 4.29
N GLU A 120 -14.90 -1.39 5.14
CA GLU A 120 -13.80 -0.55 4.71
C GLU A 120 -13.04 -1.17 3.54
N GLY A 121 -12.67 -2.46 3.65
CA GLY A 121 -11.98 -3.15 2.58
C GLY A 121 -12.80 -3.21 1.30
N PHE A 122 -14.06 -3.65 1.37
CA PHE A 122 -14.90 -3.83 0.20
C PHE A 122 -15.14 -2.51 -0.56
N PHE A 123 -15.36 -1.42 0.15
CA PHE A 123 -15.62 -0.11 -0.45
C PHE A 123 -14.36 0.71 -0.73
N ASN A 124 -13.15 0.20 -0.45
CA ASN A 124 -11.89 0.86 -0.75
C ASN A 124 -11.51 0.76 -2.25
N GLY A 125 -12.38 1.26 -3.11
CA GLY A 125 -12.15 1.42 -4.54
C GLY A 125 -11.91 2.87 -4.97
N ASP A 126 -11.99 3.80 -4.03
CA ASP A 126 -11.98 5.25 -4.23
C ASP A 126 -10.66 5.73 -4.85
N ILE A 127 -9.50 5.26 -4.38
CA ILE A 127 -8.18 5.65 -4.91
C ILE A 127 -8.08 5.28 -6.40
N ALA A 128 -8.49 4.07 -6.79
CA ALA A 128 -8.45 3.63 -8.17
C ALA A 128 -9.38 4.48 -9.06
N ILE A 129 -10.59 4.81 -8.56
CA ILE A 129 -11.55 5.65 -9.27
C ILE A 129 -11.01 7.09 -9.42
N VAL A 130 -10.38 7.65 -8.39
CA VAL A 130 -9.76 8.98 -8.46
C VAL A 130 -8.60 9.00 -9.47
N GLN A 131 -7.76 7.95 -9.49
CA GLN A 131 -6.71 7.82 -10.50
C GLN A 131 -7.29 7.72 -11.92
N ALA A 132 -8.39 6.98 -12.11
CA ALA A 132 -9.08 6.91 -13.38
C ALA A 132 -9.65 8.28 -13.79
N MET A 133 -10.30 9.01 -12.87
CA MET A 133 -10.76 10.38 -13.12
C MET A 133 -9.63 11.33 -13.51
N ALA A 134 -8.48 11.24 -12.84
CA ALA A 134 -7.30 12.02 -13.19
C ALA A 134 -6.77 11.66 -14.58
N ALA A 135 -6.82 10.38 -14.97
CA ALA A 135 -6.47 9.92 -16.31
C ALA A 135 -7.42 10.49 -17.37
N ASP A 136 -8.73 10.37 -17.14
CA ASP A 136 -9.80 10.84 -18.04
C ASP A 136 -9.72 12.37 -18.29
N MET A 137 -9.16 13.13 -17.34
CA MET A 137 -8.96 14.58 -17.41
C MET A 137 -7.60 14.98 -17.96
N SER A 138 -6.73 14.04 -18.29
CA SER A 138 -5.35 14.29 -18.66
C SER A 138 -5.13 14.18 -20.16
N THR A 139 -4.29 15.06 -20.71
CA THR A 139 -3.69 14.88 -22.04
C THR A 139 -2.40 14.08 -21.93
N PRO A 140 -1.87 13.50 -23.02
CA PRO A 140 -0.57 12.82 -23.01
C PRO A 140 0.56 13.65 -22.39
N LYS A 141 0.54 14.98 -22.58
CA LYS A 141 1.54 15.92 -22.02
C LYS A 141 1.36 16.20 -20.52
N THR A 142 0.15 16.09 -19.98
CA THR A 142 -0.16 16.44 -18.59
C THR A 142 -0.33 15.22 -17.68
N LYS A 143 -0.51 14.02 -18.24
CA LYS A 143 -0.83 12.79 -17.54
C LYS A 143 0.20 12.46 -16.43
N ALA A 144 1.49 12.45 -16.78
CA ALA A 144 2.55 12.17 -15.82
C ALA A 144 2.54 13.17 -14.64
N ARG A 145 2.38 14.47 -14.92
CA ARG A 145 2.31 15.51 -13.89
C ARG A 145 1.10 15.37 -12.99
N ASN A 146 -0.07 15.02 -13.54
CA ASN A 146 -1.30 14.85 -12.77
C ASN A 146 -1.22 13.64 -11.86
N PHE A 147 -0.69 12.52 -12.35
CA PHE A 147 -0.43 11.34 -11.52
C PHE A 147 0.60 11.61 -10.41
N ALA A 148 1.66 12.38 -10.69
CA ALA A 148 2.63 12.79 -9.67
C ALA A 148 1.96 13.58 -8.54
N ARG A 149 1.03 14.49 -8.86
CA ARG A 149 0.26 15.23 -7.85
C ARG A 149 -0.63 14.33 -7.00
N ILE A 150 -1.30 13.34 -7.60
CA ILE A 150 -2.08 12.33 -6.88
C ILE A 150 -1.17 11.54 -5.93
N ASN A 151 0.00 11.11 -6.39
CA ASN A 151 0.96 10.39 -5.55
C ASN A 151 1.49 11.23 -4.38
N ILE A 152 1.72 12.53 -4.58
CA ILE A 152 2.06 13.45 -3.48
C ILE A 152 0.93 13.47 -2.45
N GLY A 153 -0.34 13.55 -2.89
CA GLY A 153 -1.50 13.47 -1.99
C GLY A 153 -1.54 12.16 -1.21
N MET A 154 -1.31 11.03 -1.87
CA MET A 154 -1.23 9.72 -1.21
C MET A 154 -0.14 9.70 -0.13
N ASN A 155 1.07 10.15 -0.46
CA ASN A 155 2.19 10.17 0.49
C ASN A 155 1.91 11.08 1.69
N LEU A 156 1.30 12.25 1.47
CA LEU A 156 0.86 13.13 2.56
C LEU A 156 -0.16 12.42 3.47
N GLY A 157 -1.11 11.69 2.89
CA GLY A 157 -2.07 10.91 3.66
C GLY A 157 -1.41 9.85 4.55
N TRP A 158 -0.42 9.12 4.03
CA TRP A 158 0.34 8.13 4.78
C TRP A 158 1.16 8.70 5.95
N VAL A 159 1.56 9.97 5.88
CA VAL A 159 2.25 10.67 6.98
C VAL A 159 1.26 11.26 7.97
N LEU A 160 0.25 11.99 7.46
CA LEU A 160 -0.70 12.73 8.31
C LEU A 160 -1.64 11.79 9.09
N GLY A 161 -2.09 10.69 8.49
CA GLY A 161 -3.04 9.79 9.12
C GLY A 161 -2.53 9.21 10.45
N PRO A 162 -1.42 8.47 10.47
CA PRO A 162 -0.89 7.91 11.71
C PRO A 162 -0.55 8.97 12.75
N MET A 163 -0.02 10.14 12.33
CA MET A 163 0.24 11.24 13.26
C MET A 163 -1.02 11.73 13.95
N ILE A 164 -2.06 12.06 13.16
CA ILE A 164 -3.33 12.55 13.73
C ILE A 164 -3.95 11.47 14.63
N GLY A 165 -3.96 10.21 14.18
CA GLY A 165 -4.55 9.11 14.92
C GLY A 165 -3.84 8.77 16.22
N GLY A 166 -2.50 8.70 16.18
CA GLY A 166 -1.68 8.41 17.35
C GLY A 166 -1.79 9.50 18.41
N TYR A 167 -1.65 10.78 18.00
CA TYR A 167 -1.80 11.90 18.93
C TYR A 167 -3.22 12.00 19.49
N ALA A 168 -4.26 11.80 18.66
CA ALA A 168 -5.64 11.83 19.12
C ALA A 168 -5.90 10.77 20.20
N ALA A 169 -5.42 9.54 19.99
CA ALA A 169 -5.59 8.42 20.91
C ALA A 169 -4.95 8.69 22.27
N VAL A 170 -3.72 9.23 22.28
CA VAL A 170 -3.00 9.49 23.54
C VAL A 170 -3.56 10.72 24.27
N ILE A 171 -3.83 11.84 23.58
CA ILE A 171 -4.34 13.05 24.20
C ILE A 171 -5.74 12.84 24.82
N SER A 172 -6.61 12.07 24.16
CA SER A 172 -7.95 11.79 24.66
C SER A 172 -8.01 10.63 25.67
N GLY A 173 -7.01 9.73 25.67
CA GLY A 173 -7.08 8.45 26.37
C GLY A 173 -8.10 7.48 25.77
N ASP A 174 -8.68 7.81 24.63
CA ASP A 174 -9.72 7.03 23.95
C ASP A 174 -9.28 6.67 22.50
N TYR A 175 -9.04 5.40 22.25
CA TYR A 175 -8.65 4.90 20.94
C TYR A 175 -9.76 5.03 19.89
N SER A 176 -11.03 5.16 20.31
CA SER A 176 -12.13 5.36 19.38
C SER A 176 -12.08 6.72 18.68
N LEU A 177 -11.46 7.74 19.31
CA LEU A 177 -11.34 9.07 18.72
C LEU A 177 -10.58 9.04 17.38
N ALA A 178 -9.57 8.19 17.24
CA ALA A 178 -8.88 8.00 15.96
C ALA A 178 -9.86 7.59 14.85
N ALA A 179 -10.73 6.63 15.10
CA ALA A 179 -11.74 6.20 14.13
C ALA A 179 -12.82 7.27 13.89
N TRP A 180 -13.24 8.03 14.92
CA TRP A 180 -14.16 9.15 14.73
C TRP A 180 -13.58 10.28 13.89
N LEU A 181 -12.29 10.55 13.98
CA LEU A 181 -11.61 11.49 13.11
C LEU A 181 -11.57 10.99 11.66
N ALA A 182 -11.39 9.68 11.43
CA ALA A 182 -11.50 9.09 10.10
C ALA A 182 -12.93 9.26 9.52
N VAL A 183 -13.98 9.09 10.35
CA VAL A 183 -15.37 9.41 9.96
C VAL A 183 -15.50 10.87 9.52
N ALA A 184 -15.00 11.81 10.34
CA ALA A 184 -15.09 13.23 10.05
C ALA A 184 -14.34 13.59 8.75
N MET A 185 -13.12 13.08 8.56
CA MET A 185 -12.33 13.31 7.35
C MET A 185 -13.02 12.73 6.11
N THR A 186 -13.59 11.52 6.22
CA THR A 186 -14.32 10.89 5.11
C THR A 186 -15.63 11.63 4.82
N ALA A 187 -16.33 12.15 5.83
CA ALA A 187 -17.51 12.98 5.63
C ALA A 187 -17.18 14.28 4.90
N VAL A 188 -16.09 14.96 5.29
CA VAL A 188 -15.59 16.15 4.58
C VAL A 188 -15.24 15.80 3.14
N ASN A 189 -14.55 14.67 2.91
CA ASN A 189 -14.19 14.19 1.57
C ASN A 189 -15.45 13.93 0.73
N LEU A 190 -16.46 13.30 1.29
CA LEU A 190 -17.74 13.03 0.64
C LEU A 190 -18.43 14.35 0.22
N LEU A 191 -18.46 15.34 1.10
CA LEU A 191 -19.03 16.66 0.80
C LEU A 191 -18.25 17.38 -0.31
N LEU A 192 -16.92 17.33 -0.31
CA LEU A 192 -16.08 17.88 -1.38
C LEU A 192 -16.41 17.25 -2.74
N ILE A 193 -16.56 15.92 -2.78
CA ILE A 193 -16.94 15.21 -4.01
C ILE A 193 -18.34 15.59 -4.49
N LEU A 194 -19.30 15.64 -3.57
CA LEU A 194 -20.69 15.98 -3.93
C LEU A 194 -20.80 17.38 -4.51
N TRP A 195 -20.10 18.35 -3.94
CA TRP A 195 -20.25 19.76 -4.29
C TRP A 195 -19.31 20.22 -5.42
N LEU A 196 -18.07 19.73 -5.44
CA LEU A 196 -17.02 20.28 -6.31
C LEU A 196 -16.74 19.44 -7.55
N ILE A 197 -17.06 18.14 -7.54
CA ILE A 197 -16.83 17.28 -8.69
C ILE A 197 -18.07 17.27 -9.60
N PRO A 198 -17.96 17.68 -10.87
CA PRO A 198 -19.07 17.61 -11.81
C PRO A 198 -19.41 16.15 -12.15
N ASN A 199 -20.71 15.87 -12.31
CA ASN A 199 -21.14 14.58 -12.82
C ASN A 199 -20.89 14.55 -14.33
N ARG A 200 -19.95 13.70 -14.77
CA ARG A 200 -19.65 13.49 -16.19
C ARG A 200 -20.21 12.14 -16.62
N PRO A 201 -20.79 12.04 -17.83
CA PRO A 201 -21.22 10.76 -18.36
C PRO A 201 -20.01 9.82 -18.49
N PRO A 202 -20.24 8.50 -18.46
CA PRO A 202 -19.18 7.52 -18.70
C PRO A 202 -18.49 7.82 -20.03
N VAL A 203 -17.18 7.82 -20.05
CA VAL A 203 -16.42 7.90 -21.30
C VAL A 203 -16.57 6.55 -21.98
N ALA A 204 -17.14 6.55 -23.20
CA ALA A 204 -17.21 5.33 -24.00
C ALA A 204 -15.78 4.79 -24.17
N ALA A 205 -15.54 3.58 -23.70
CA ALA A 205 -14.24 2.94 -23.90
C ALA A 205 -14.02 2.77 -25.41
N GLU A 206 -13.04 3.48 -25.96
CA GLU A 206 -12.53 3.11 -27.29
C GLU A 206 -12.19 1.62 -27.27
N GLN A 207 -12.69 0.88 -28.25
CA GLN A 207 -12.48 -0.56 -28.39
C GLN A 207 -10.97 -0.79 -28.64
N THR A 208 -10.20 -0.88 -27.56
CA THR A 208 -8.86 -1.46 -27.59
C THR A 208 -8.99 -2.97 -27.76
N LEU A 209 -8.03 -3.59 -28.41
CA LEU A 209 -7.91 -5.04 -28.65
C LEU A 209 -8.45 -5.85 -27.47
N ALA A 210 -9.10 -6.99 -27.75
CA ALA A 210 -9.69 -7.85 -26.75
C ALA A 210 -8.73 -8.05 -25.57
N PRO A 211 -9.14 -7.69 -24.34
CA PRO A 211 -8.25 -7.74 -23.19
C PRO A 211 -7.80 -9.19 -22.95
N LEU A 212 -6.51 -9.40 -22.78
CA LEU A 212 -5.99 -10.69 -22.35
C LEU A 212 -6.56 -11.03 -20.97
N SER A 213 -6.88 -12.28 -20.73
CA SER A 213 -7.24 -12.71 -19.39
C SER A 213 -6.03 -12.57 -18.44
N THR A 214 -6.30 -12.34 -17.16
CA THR A 214 -5.24 -12.28 -16.12
C THR A 214 -4.34 -13.52 -16.16
N TRP A 215 -4.94 -14.68 -16.45
CA TRP A 215 -4.21 -15.95 -16.57
C TRP A 215 -3.27 -15.97 -17.78
N GLN A 216 -3.70 -15.46 -18.92
CA GLN A 216 -2.85 -15.35 -20.12
C GLN A 216 -1.67 -14.41 -19.90
N LEU A 217 -1.86 -13.31 -19.16
CA LEU A 217 -0.77 -12.41 -18.78
C LEU A 217 0.24 -13.08 -17.83
N LEU A 218 -0.26 -13.84 -16.83
CA LEU A 218 0.59 -14.59 -15.92
C LEU A 218 1.40 -15.68 -16.61
N GLN A 219 0.87 -16.26 -17.66
CA GLN A 219 1.56 -17.30 -18.44
C GLN A 219 2.61 -16.76 -19.42
N GLN A 220 2.74 -15.44 -19.59
CA GLN A 220 3.76 -14.88 -20.46
C GLN A 220 5.17 -15.11 -19.89
N PRO A 221 6.05 -15.91 -20.53
CA PRO A 221 7.38 -16.22 -19.98
C PRO A 221 8.27 -15.00 -19.79
N ARG A 222 7.97 -13.91 -20.51
CA ARG A 222 8.70 -12.64 -20.41
C ARG A 222 8.30 -11.82 -19.17
N LEU A 223 7.06 -11.95 -18.68
CA LEU A 223 6.50 -11.16 -17.57
C LEU A 223 6.47 -11.96 -16.25
N LEU A 224 6.23 -13.27 -16.32
CA LEU A 224 6.10 -14.15 -15.14
C LEU A 224 7.23 -13.95 -14.10
N PRO A 225 8.52 -13.93 -14.47
CA PRO A 225 9.58 -13.73 -13.46
C PRO A 225 9.44 -12.40 -12.72
N TYR A 226 9.02 -11.34 -13.41
CA TYR A 226 8.84 -10.02 -12.80
C TYR A 226 7.58 -9.91 -11.94
N PHE A 227 6.54 -10.65 -12.28
CA PHE A 227 5.36 -10.80 -11.41
C PHE A 227 5.69 -11.55 -10.12
N VAL A 228 6.52 -12.60 -10.20
CA VAL A 228 7.03 -13.29 -9.00
C VAL A 228 7.89 -12.34 -8.15
N LEU A 229 8.79 -11.57 -8.77
CA LEU A 229 9.59 -10.57 -8.06
C LEU A 229 8.70 -9.47 -7.44
N THR A 230 7.63 -9.07 -8.10
CA THR A 230 6.65 -8.12 -7.56
C THR A 230 5.99 -8.67 -6.31
N LEU A 231 5.52 -9.94 -6.36
CA LEU A 231 4.89 -10.60 -5.22
C LEU A 231 5.84 -10.69 -4.02
N LEU A 232 7.09 -11.07 -4.24
CA LEU A 232 8.11 -11.15 -3.19
C LEU A 232 8.48 -9.76 -2.65
N SER A 233 8.66 -8.77 -3.52
CA SER A 233 9.03 -7.41 -3.14
C SER A 233 7.93 -6.75 -2.28
N TYR A 234 6.68 -6.78 -2.76
CA TYR A 234 5.56 -6.27 -1.97
C TYR A 234 5.29 -7.12 -0.74
N GLY A 235 5.49 -8.45 -0.81
CA GLY A 235 5.40 -9.33 0.35
C GLY A 235 6.36 -8.92 1.46
N ALA A 236 7.61 -8.60 1.11
CA ALA A 236 8.60 -8.10 2.07
C ALA A 236 8.15 -6.77 2.70
N VAL A 237 7.72 -5.82 1.87
CA VAL A 237 7.26 -4.50 2.33
C VAL A 237 6.04 -4.64 3.24
N GLN A 238 5.07 -5.47 2.86
CA GLN A 238 3.84 -5.66 3.62
C GLN A 238 4.06 -6.42 4.93
N LEU A 239 4.94 -7.43 4.96
CA LEU A 239 5.38 -8.06 6.21
C LEU A 239 5.98 -7.04 7.17
N TYR A 240 6.85 -6.16 6.67
CA TYR A 240 7.45 -5.12 7.49
C TYR A 240 6.40 -4.14 8.03
N PHE A 241 5.56 -3.53 7.17
CA PHE A 241 4.58 -2.53 7.58
C PHE A 241 3.44 -3.09 8.44
N THR A 242 3.03 -4.33 8.21
CA THR A 242 1.97 -4.95 9.01
C THR A 242 2.43 -5.23 10.43
N TYR A 243 3.68 -5.65 10.61
CA TYR A 243 4.16 -6.16 11.91
C TYR A 243 5.12 -5.21 12.64
N PHE A 244 5.58 -4.11 12.05
CA PHE A 244 6.48 -3.20 12.74
C PHE A 244 5.84 -2.55 13.98
N ASN A 245 4.56 -2.18 13.92
CA ASN A 245 3.84 -1.68 15.10
C ASN A 245 3.70 -2.76 16.17
N VAL A 246 3.45 -4.01 15.78
CA VAL A 246 3.33 -5.14 16.71
C VAL A 246 4.64 -5.35 17.46
N TRP A 247 5.76 -5.36 16.74
CA TRP A 247 7.10 -5.51 17.33
C TRP A 247 7.44 -4.35 18.29
N LEU A 248 7.14 -3.10 17.90
CA LEU A 248 7.38 -1.93 18.72
C LEU A 248 6.56 -1.95 20.02
N VAL A 249 5.30 -2.38 19.96
CA VAL A 249 4.45 -2.52 21.14
C VAL A 249 4.94 -3.63 22.06
N GLU A 250 5.21 -4.84 21.54
CA GLU A 250 5.61 -5.98 22.37
C GLU A 250 7.03 -5.85 22.94
N ARG A 251 7.96 -5.28 22.18
CA ARG A 251 9.39 -5.20 22.58
C ARG A 251 9.73 -3.95 23.38
N LEU A 252 9.10 -2.82 23.05
CA LEU A 252 9.46 -1.52 23.59
C LEU A 252 8.33 -0.84 24.34
N ALA A 253 7.14 -1.47 24.39
CA ALA A 253 5.92 -0.93 25.01
C ALA A 253 5.56 0.47 24.48
N TRP A 254 5.75 0.71 23.17
CA TRP A 254 5.49 2.00 22.57
C TRP A 254 4.00 2.33 22.53
N ASP A 255 3.71 3.57 22.86
CA ASP A 255 2.38 4.15 22.77
C ASP A 255 1.99 4.54 21.32
N PRO A 256 0.72 4.84 21.04
CA PRO A 256 0.26 5.23 19.70
C PRO A 256 0.96 6.47 19.12
N VAL A 257 1.45 7.42 19.94
CA VAL A 257 2.21 8.58 19.47
C VAL A 257 3.58 8.16 18.95
N GLN A 258 4.27 7.32 19.71
CA GLN A 258 5.58 6.79 19.32
C GLN A 258 5.48 5.94 18.05
N LEU A 259 4.41 5.13 17.91
CA LEU A 259 4.13 4.37 16.69
C LEU A 259 3.86 5.31 15.48
N ALA A 260 3.13 6.40 15.70
CA ALA A 260 2.91 7.41 14.67
C ALA A 260 4.22 8.09 14.24
N GLN A 261 5.09 8.41 15.18
CA GLN A 261 6.43 8.96 14.91
C GLN A 261 7.29 7.98 14.12
N ALA A 262 7.24 6.68 14.44
CA ALA A 262 7.93 5.64 13.66
C ALA A 262 7.45 5.58 12.22
N ALA A 263 6.15 5.71 11.98
CA ALA A 263 5.60 5.74 10.63
C ALA A 263 6.16 6.92 9.80
N VAL A 264 6.33 8.10 10.42
CA VAL A 264 6.97 9.26 9.78
C VAL A 264 8.45 8.99 9.49
N LEU A 265 9.17 8.41 10.48
CA LEU A 265 10.59 8.09 10.34
C LEU A 265 10.87 7.08 9.22
N VAL A 266 9.92 6.20 8.89
CA VAL A 266 10.02 5.30 7.71
C VAL A 266 9.66 6.03 6.42
N SER A 267 8.63 6.87 6.45
CA SER A 267 8.10 7.54 5.24
C SER A 267 9.09 8.54 4.63
N VAL A 268 9.84 9.28 5.46
CA VAL A 268 10.84 10.24 4.97
C VAL A 268 11.96 9.56 4.17
N PRO A 269 12.62 8.49 4.66
CA PRO A 269 13.57 7.71 3.86
C PRO A 269 12.96 7.13 2.58
N MET A 270 11.68 6.71 2.59
CA MET A 270 11.00 6.24 1.36
C MET A 270 10.87 7.35 0.32
N MET A 271 10.52 8.56 0.73
CA MET A 271 10.48 9.72 -0.19
C MET A 271 11.85 10.03 -0.77
N LEU A 272 12.90 10.02 0.07
CA LEU A 272 14.28 10.18 -0.37
C LEU A 272 14.71 9.04 -1.30
N GLY A 273 14.35 7.81 -0.99
CA GLY A 273 14.62 6.62 -1.80
C GLY A 273 13.97 6.69 -3.19
N SER A 274 12.76 7.23 -3.28
CA SER A 274 12.09 7.46 -4.57
C SER A 274 12.87 8.45 -5.43
N TRP A 275 13.32 9.56 -4.84
CA TRP A 275 14.14 10.56 -5.54
C TRP A 275 15.51 10.00 -5.93
N ILE A 276 16.21 9.33 -5.02
CA ILE A 276 17.51 8.66 -5.30
C ILE A 276 17.33 7.63 -6.41
N GLY A 277 16.29 6.80 -6.34
CA GLY A 277 15.99 5.77 -7.32
C GLY A 277 15.76 6.34 -8.71
N GLU A 278 15.04 7.47 -8.82
CA GLU A 278 14.86 8.18 -10.10
C GLU A 278 16.19 8.65 -10.69
N GLN A 279 17.08 9.25 -9.87
CA GLN A 279 18.39 9.70 -10.34
C GLN A 279 19.27 8.50 -10.76
N LEU A 280 19.29 7.43 -9.98
CA LEU A 280 20.05 6.23 -10.32
C LEU A 280 19.51 5.54 -11.58
N ALA A 281 18.19 5.53 -11.79
CA ALA A 281 17.56 4.93 -12.98
C ALA A 281 17.98 5.58 -14.30
N ARG A 282 18.49 6.80 -14.26
CA ARG A 282 19.03 7.51 -15.46
C ARG A 282 20.39 6.95 -15.91
N HIS A 283 21.15 6.36 -14.98
CA HIS A 283 22.53 5.94 -15.24
C HIS A 283 22.73 4.43 -15.06
N TRP A 284 21.87 3.76 -14.32
CA TRP A 284 21.99 2.36 -13.97
C TRP A 284 21.03 1.49 -14.80
N ARG A 285 21.47 0.27 -15.11
CA ARG A 285 20.57 -0.74 -15.69
C ARG A 285 19.49 -1.10 -14.64
N GLY A 286 18.24 -1.27 -15.07
CA GLY A 286 17.11 -1.58 -14.19
C GLY A 286 17.34 -2.83 -13.31
N SER A 287 18.10 -3.83 -13.81
CA SER A 287 18.49 -5.01 -13.03
C SER A 287 19.45 -4.67 -11.88
N SER A 288 20.41 -3.76 -12.09
CA SER A 288 21.34 -3.31 -11.04
C SER A 288 20.60 -2.53 -9.96
N LEU A 289 19.65 -1.70 -10.36
CA LEU A 289 18.78 -0.95 -9.46
C LEU A 289 17.94 -1.91 -8.60
N GLY A 290 17.38 -2.97 -9.22
CA GLY A 290 16.65 -4.02 -8.51
C GLY A 290 17.51 -4.78 -7.49
N ILE A 291 18.74 -5.16 -7.86
CA ILE A 291 19.65 -5.85 -6.94
C ILE A 291 19.98 -4.98 -5.73
N VAL A 292 20.47 -3.75 -5.97
CA VAL A 292 20.91 -2.86 -4.89
C VAL A 292 19.73 -2.43 -4.02
N GLY A 293 18.59 -2.04 -4.61
CA GLY A 293 17.40 -1.62 -3.87
C GLY A 293 16.92 -2.71 -2.90
N HIS A 294 16.80 -3.97 -3.37
CA HIS A 294 16.34 -5.07 -2.52
C HIS A 294 17.37 -5.52 -1.49
N LEU A 295 18.69 -5.43 -1.77
CA LEU A 295 19.71 -5.71 -0.75
C LEU A 295 19.73 -4.65 0.35
N VAL A 296 19.59 -3.36 0.00
CA VAL A 296 19.50 -2.27 0.98
C VAL A 296 18.23 -2.40 1.82
N MET A 297 17.09 -2.74 1.18
CA MET A 297 15.84 -3.04 1.87
C MET A 297 16.00 -4.20 2.84
N ALA A 298 16.54 -5.34 2.39
CA ALA A 298 16.74 -6.53 3.22
C ALA A 298 17.66 -6.25 4.41
N ALA A 299 18.76 -5.50 4.19
CA ALA A 299 19.65 -5.09 5.27
C ALA A 299 18.93 -4.23 6.31
N GLY A 300 18.13 -3.24 5.89
CA GLY A 300 17.35 -2.39 6.79
C GLY A 300 16.31 -3.18 7.59
N MET A 301 15.62 -4.12 6.96
CA MET A 301 14.63 -4.98 7.61
C MET A 301 15.28 -5.93 8.63
N LEU A 302 16.44 -6.50 8.30
CA LEU A 302 17.19 -7.34 9.22
C LEU A 302 17.73 -6.53 10.42
N MET A 303 18.27 -5.34 10.15
CA MET A 303 18.77 -4.46 11.20
C MET A 303 17.67 -3.98 12.15
N PHE A 304 16.41 -3.93 11.72
CA PHE A 304 15.29 -3.41 12.49
C PHE A 304 15.08 -4.15 13.82
N VAL A 305 15.33 -5.43 13.88
CA VAL A 305 15.12 -6.26 15.08
C VAL A 305 16.27 -6.22 16.09
N LEU A 306 17.40 -5.57 15.75
CA LEU A 306 18.59 -5.55 16.59
C LEU A 306 18.57 -4.48 17.70
N PRO A 307 18.12 -3.22 17.46
CA PRO A 307 18.20 -2.17 18.46
C PRO A 307 17.18 -2.35 19.59
N SER A 308 17.63 -2.04 20.80
CA SER A 308 16.77 -1.92 21.98
C SER A 308 16.43 -0.48 22.33
N GLN A 309 16.96 0.50 21.57
CA GLN A 309 16.79 1.92 21.83
C GLN A 309 16.26 2.65 20.58
N TRP A 310 15.45 3.69 20.80
CA TRP A 310 14.74 4.42 19.75
C TRP A 310 15.65 5.03 18.67
N TRP A 311 16.82 5.57 19.05
CA TRP A 311 17.76 6.16 18.09
C TRP A 311 18.42 5.11 17.17
N GLY A 312 18.65 3.89 17.71
CA GLY A 312 19.13 2.76 16.91
C GLY A 312 18.08 2.36 15.87
N LEU A 313 16.79 2.33 16.25
CA LEU A 313 15.68 2.06 15.33
C LEU A 313 15.59 3.11 14.22
N ALA A 314 15.73 4.40 14.57
CA ALA A 314 15.69 5.47 13.58
C ALA A 314 16.75 5.27 12.47
N LEU A 315 17.94 4.77 12.82
CA LEU A 315 18.97 4.44 11.85
C LEU A 315 18.59 3.26 10.93
N THR A 316 17.80 2.30 11.41
CA THR A 316 17.38 1.15 10.58
C THR A 316 16.29 1.51 9.58
N PHE A 317 15.46 2.51 9.88
CA PHE A 317 14.43 3.01 8.98
C PHE A 317 15.01 3.61 7.69
N ILE A 318 16.22 4.18 7.77
CA ILE A 318 16.87 4.82 6.61
C ILE A 318 17.11 3.79 5.48
N PRO A 319 17.91 2.72 5.68
CA PRO A 319 18.14 1.74 4.63
C PRO A 319 16.85 0.99 4.26
N ALA A 320 15.97 0.67 5.22
CA ALA A 320 14.71 0.00 4.92
C ALA A 320 13.85 0.85 3.95
N GLY A 321 13.57 2.11 4.28
CA GLY A 321 12.73 2.99 3.48
C GLY A 321 13.33 3.32 2.11
N ILE A 322 14.63 3.65 2.04
CA ILE A 322 15.33 3.90 0.76
C ILE A 322 15.27 2.66 -0.12
N GLY A 323 15.60 1.50 0.45
CA GLY A 323 15.62 0.23 -0.28
C GLY A 323 14.24 -0.19 -0.80
N MET A 324 13.17 -0.01 0.00
CA MET A 324 11.78 -0.28 -0.40
C MET A 324 11.42 0.51 -1.66
N SER A 325 11.64 1.82 -1.65
CA SER A 325 11.26 2.68 -2.76
C SER A 325 12.08 2.40 -4.03
N ILE A 326 13.38 2.14 -3.91
CA ILE A 326 14.23 1.78 -5.06
C ILE A 326 13.81 0.41 -5.60
N GLY A 327 13.52 -0.57 -4.73
CA GLY A 327 13.06 -1.91 -5.12
C GLY A 327 11.70 -1.86 -5.85
N GLU A 328 10.74 -1.10 -5.34
CA GLU A 328 9.43 -0.89 -5.97
C GLU A 328 9.58 -0.23 -7.35
N LEU A 329 10.39 0.82 -7.46
CA LEU A 329 10.69 1.46 -8.73
C LEU A 329 11.28 0.46 -9.73
N ALA A 330 12.25 -0.35 -9.32
CA ALA A 330 12.90 -1.31 -10.19
C ALA A 330 11.93 -2.40 -10.69
N THR A 331 11.05 -2.91 -9.83
CA THR A 331 10.04 -3.92 -10.22
C THR A 331 8.99 -3.33 -11.15
N SER A 332 8.46 -2.14 -10.85
CA SER A 332 7.45 -1.48 -11.69
C SER A 332 7.97 -1.14 -13.08
N VAL A 333 9.18 -0.57 -13.16
CA VAL A 333 9.86 -0.27 -14.43
C VAL A 333 10.16 -1.55 -15.20
N ALA A 334 10.58 -2.62 -14.53
CA ALA A 334 10.88 -3.89 -15.19
C ALA A 334 9.63 -4.54 -15.80
N VAL A 335 8.48 -4.51 -15.14
CA VAL A 335 7.20 -4.97 -15.70
C VAL A 335 6.77 -4.10 -16.86
N SER A 336 6.82 -2.78 -16.71
CA SER A 336 6.44 -1.81 -17.74
C SER A 336 7.24 -1.98 -19.02
N ASN A 337 8.59 -2.06 -18.92
CA ASN A 337 9.49 -2.15 -20.07
C ASN A 337 9.42 -3.48 -20.82
N ARG A 338 8.89 -4.54 -20.19
CA ARG A 338 8.74 -5.85 -20.83
C ARG A 338 7.33 -6.13 -21.32
N SER A 339 6.40 -5.27 -20.99
CA SER A 339 5.02 -5.34 -21.48
C SER A 339 4.95 -4.81 -22.91
N HIS A 340 4.14 -5.46 -23.73
CA HIS A 340 3.83 -4.91 -25.06
C HIS A 340 3.09 -3.57 -24.89
N PRO A 341 3.36 -2.53 -25.69
CA PRO A 341 2.75 -1.20 -25.56
C PRO A 341 1.22 -1.24 -25.44
N GLN A 342 0.56 -2.11 -26.22
CA GLN A 342 -0.89 -2.28 -26.20
C GLN A 342 -1.43 -3.03 -24.97
N GLN A 343 -0.57 -3.73 -24.22
CA GLN A 343 -0.92 -4.53 -23.04
C GLN A 343 -0.36 -3.92 -21.74
N GLN A 344 0.37 -2.81 -21.84
CA GLN A 344 1.06 -2.20 -20.70
C GLN A 344 0.09 -1.83 -19.56
N GLY A 345 -1.10 -1.32 -19.89
CA GLY A 345 -2.14 -1.01 -18.90
C GLY A 345 -2.60 -2.25 -18.12
N GLN A 346 -2.82 -3.38 -18.84
CA GLN A 346 -3.23 -4.64 -18.21
C GLN A 346 -2.11 -5.24 -17.35
N ALA A 347 -0.86 -5.20 -17.81
CA ALA A 347 0.28 -5.69 -17.05
C ALA A 347 0.52 -4.87 -15.78
N MET A 348 0.37 -3.54 -15.84
CA MET A 348 0.46 -2.66 -14.67
C MET A 348 -0.75 -2.82 -13.74
N GLY A 349 -1.94 -3.11 -14.27
CA GLY A 349 -3.10 -3.48 -13.48
C GLY A 349 -2.87 -4.77 -12.68
N LEU A 350 -2.30 -5.81 -13.34
CA LEU A 350 -1.93 -7.06 -12.69
C LEU A 350 -0.81 -6.84 -11.64
N TYR A 351 0.20 -6.02 -11.95
CA TYR A 351 1.24 -5.61 -11.00
C TYR A 351 0.63 -5.03 -9.71
N ARG A 352 -0.36 -4.14 -9.81
CA ARG A 352 -1.08 -3.58 -8.66
C ARG A 352 -1.95 -4.63 -7.95
N GLY A 353 -2.61 -5.51 -8.68
CA GLY A 353 -3.37 -6.62 -8.10
C GLY A 353 -2.49 -7.57 -7.29
N LEU A 354 -1.27 -7.87 -7.78
CA LEU A 354 -0.28 -8.67 -7.06
C LEU A 354 0.22 -7.97 -5.79
N ALA A 355 0.35 -6.63 -5.79
CA ALA A 355 0.68 -5.87 -4.60
C ALA A 355 -0.37 -6.06 -3.49
N VAL A 356 -1.67 -5.95 -3.82
CA VAL A 356 -2.77 -6.21 -2.86
C VAL A 356 -2.80 -7.68 -2.44
N GLY A 357 -2.58 -8.62 -3.38
CA GLY A 357 -2.47 -10.05 -3.06
C GLY A 357 -1.32 -10.34 -2.10
N SER A 358 -0.19 -9.64 -2.25
CA SER A 358 0.96 -9.74 -1.34
C SER A 358 0.63 -9.26 0.07
N GLU A 359 -0.22 -8.26 0.24
CA GLU A 359 -0.69 -7.79 1.54
C GLU A 359 -1.45 -8.90 2.28
N ILE A 360 -2.37 -9.58 1.58
CA ILE A 360 -3.12 -10.71 2.16
C ILE A 360 -2.16 -11.84 2.58
N LEU A 361 -1.23 -12.21 1.69
CA LEU A 361 -0.25 -13.25 1.98
C LEU A 361 0.65 -12.86 3.16
N ALA A 362 1.09 -11.59 3.21
CA ALA A 362 1.90 -11.08 4.30
C ALA A 362 1.17 -11.16 5.65
N VAL A 363 -0.12 -10.82 5.69
CA VAL A 363 -0.91 -10.96 6.91
C VAL A 363 -1.02 -12.42 7.35
N VAL A 364 -1.36 -13.34 6.43
CA VAL A 364 -1.51 -14.77 6.75
C VAL A 364 -0.17 -15.38 7.19
N VAL A 365 0.87 -15.21 6.37
CA VAL A 365 2.20 -15.78 6.65
C VAL A 365 2.83 -15.13 7.89
N GLY A 366 2.71 -13.82 8.02
CA GLY A 366 3.24 -13.08 9.15
C GLY A 366 2.52 -13.37 10.46
N SER A 367 1.19 -13.61 10.45
CA SER A 367 0.46 -14.03 11.65
C SER A 367 0.92 -15.41 12.14
N VAL A 368 1.18 -16.35 11.24
CA VAL A 368 1.78 -17.65 11.58
C VAL A 368 3.20 -17.47 12.09
N ALA A 369 4.01 -16.65 11.43
CA ALA A 369 5.37 -16.34 11.86
C ALA A 369 5.43 -15.70 13.25
N LEU A 370 4.48 -14.80 13.56
CA LEU A 370 4.35 -14.14 14.84
C LEU A 370 4.17 -15.12 16.02
N LEU A 371 3.60 -16.30 15.76
CA LEU A 371 3.47 -17.36 16.79
C LEU A 371 4.83 -17.94 17.20
N ALA A 372 5.81 -17.91 16.33
CA ALA A 372 7.18 -18.36 16.63
C ALA A 372 8.03 -17.26 17.32
N GLY A 373 7.63 -15.99 17.17
CA GLY A 373 8.28 -14.82 17.78
C GLY A 373 8.05 -13.57 16.96
N THR A 374 8.16 -12.40 17.61
CA THR A 374 7.89 -11.10 17.01
C THR A 374 8.88 -10.68 15.94
N GLU A 375 10.07 -11.29 15.91
CA GLU A 375 11.13 -11.04 14.93
C GLU A 375 10.93 -11.81 13.62
N TRP A 376 10.19 -12.92 13.62
CA TRP A 376 10.06 -13.81 12.48
C TRP A 376 9.46 -13.17 11.22
N PRO A 377 8.44 -12.28 11.31
CA PRO A 377 7.96 -11.56 10.13
C PRO A 377 9.05 -10.77 9.42
N PHE A 378 10.01 -10.19 10.16
CA PHE A 378 11.13 -9.41 9.61
C PHE A 378 12.20 -10.29 8.98
N TYR A 379 12.48 -11.46 9.55
CA TYR A 379 13.36 -12.45 8.92
C TYR A 379 12.79 -12.96 7.60
N LEU A 380 11.47 -13.20 7.53
CA LEU A 380 10.80 -13.55 6.28
C LEU A 380 10.82 -12.40 5.26
N ALA A 381 10.58 -11.17 5.71
CA ALA A 381 10.68 -9.99 4.87
C ALA A 381 12.10 -9.83 4.29
N THR A 382 13.12 -10.01 5.12
CA THR A 382 14.54 -10.02 4.71
C THR A 382 14.80 -11.10 3.67
N LEU A 383 14.32 -12.33 3.91
CA LEU A 383 14.46 -13.44 2.96
C LEU A 383 13.83 -13.11 1.61
N CYS A 384 12.60 -12.57 1.60
CA CYS A 384 11.94 -12.14 0.37
C CYS A 384 12.75 -11.07 -0.37
N GLY A 385 13.31 -10.10 0.34
CA GLY A 385 14.18 -9.07 -0.24
C GLY A 385 15.46 -9.66 -0.87
N VAL A 386 16.11 -10.58 -0.18
CA VAL A 386 17.30 -11.30 -0.72
C VAL A 386 16.92 -12.12 -1.95
N LEU A 387 15.81 -12.85 -1.92
CA LEU A 387 15.32 -13.63 -3.08
C LEU A 387 15.01 -12.71 -4.27
N CYS A 388 14.46 -11.52 -4.05
CA CYS A 388 14.28 -10.52 -5.11
C CYS A 388 15.61 -10.08 -5.71
N ALA A 389 16.59 -9.76 -4.89
CA ALA A 389 17.93 -9.38 -5.36
C ALA A 389 18.58 -10.49 -6.20
N LEU A 390 18.51 -11.74 -5.73
CA LEU A 390 19.00 -12.92 -6.46
C LEU A 390 18.24 -13.14 -7.77
N GLY A 391 16.93 -12.94 -7.77
CA GLY A 391 16.09 -13.02 -8.98
C GLY A 391 16.51 -12.00 -10.03
N PHE A 392 16.70 -10.72 -9.65
CA PHE A 392 17.23 -9.69 -10.55
C PHE A 392 18.63 -10.01 -11.07
N TYR A 393 19.50 -10.56 -10.21
CA TYR A 393 20.82 -11.00 -10.60
C TYR A 393 20.78 -12.16 -11.63
N GLY A 394 19.95 -13.16 -11.39
CA GLY A 394 19.76 -14.29 -12.32
C GLY A 394 19.24 -13.84 -13.70
N LEU A 395 18.26 -12.94 -13.71
CA LEU A 395 17.70 -12.36 -14.93
C LEU A 395 18.73 -11.53 -15.70
N ARG A 396 19.58 -10.76 -15.00
CA ARG A 396 20.69 -10.01 -15.61
C ARG A 396 21.68 -10.96 -16.27
N ARG A 397 22.15 -11.98 -15.54
CA ARG A 397 23.14 -12.95 -16.05
C ARG A 397 22.59 -13.73 -17.26
N GLY A 398 21.29 -14.05 -17.27
CA GLY A 398 20.63 -14.68 -18.41
C GLY A 398 20.57 -13.80 -19.65
N ALA A 399 20.38 -12.48 -19.49
CA ALA A 399 20.41 -11.52 -20.57
C ALA A 399 21.84 -11.35 -21.16
N ASP A 400 22.83 -11.15 -20.28
CA ASP A 400 24.24 -10.99 -20.68
C ASP A 400 24.74 -12.23 -21.45
N ARG A 401 24.36 -13.46 -21.06
CA ARG A 401 24.70 -14.70 -21.77
C ARG A 401 24.06 -14.77 -23.17
N ARG A 402 22.82 -14.31 -23.34
CA ARG A 402 22.13 -14.29 -24.64
C ARG A 402 22.77 -13.30 -25.60
N GLU A 403 23.20 -12.13 -25.11
CA GLU A 403 23.93 -11.13 -25.89
C GLU A 403 25.28 -11.69 -26.37
N GLN A 404 26.02 -12.40 -25.49
CA GLN A 404 27.28 -13.04 -25.85
C GLN A 404 27.11 -14.20 -26.87
N ALA A 405 26.08 -15.02 -26.70
CA ALA A 405 25.78 -16.10 -27.64
C ALA A 405 25.33 -15.57 -29.02
N GLY A 406 24.56 -14.46 -29.05
CA GLY A 406 24.18 -13.81 -30.30
C GLY A 406 25.37 -13.17 -31.04
N ALA A 407 26.31 -12.59 -30.31
CA ALA A 407 27.51 -12.00 -30.87
C ALA A 407 28.51 -13.04 -31.46
N GLN A 408 28.40 -14.31 -31.05
CA GLN A 408 29.23 -15.41 -31.59
C GLN A 408 28.65 -16.07 -32.83
N VAL A 409 27.40 -15.74 -33.24
CA VAL A 409 26.67 -16.36 -34.36
C VAL A 409 26.67 -15.47 -35.60
N GLU A 410 27.20 -14.25 -35.57
CA GLU A 410 27.47 -13.47 -36.79
C GLU A 410 28.87 -13.83 -37.31
N PRO A 411 29.00 -14.74 -38.30
CA PRO A 411 30.23 -14.91 -39.04
C PRO A 411 30.28 -13.86 -40.13
N GLY A 412 31.46 -13.31 -40.33
CA GLY A 412 31.85 -12.35 -41.36
C GLY A 412 31.54 -12.80 -42.78
#